data_be723296067b620007bca4a605432f15
#
_entry.id   be723296067b620007bca4a605432f15
#
_cell.length_a   1.000
_cell.length_b   1.000
_cell.length_c   1.000
_cell.angle_alpha   90.00
_cell.angle_beta   90.00
_cell.angle_gamma   90.00
#
_symmetry.space_group_name_H-M   'P 1'
#
loop_
_entity.id
_entity.type
_entity.pdbx_description
1 polymer ?
#
loop_
_entity_poly.entity_id
_entity_poly.type
_entity_poly.pdbx_seq_one_letter_code
_entity_poly.pdbx_strand_id
1 'polypeptide(L)'
;FIVSRRSAHQQESPIVAIEPVTREDVEIYGEYVGRIRAQQFVEVRARVEGYLEQMLFAEGTYVTKNQVLFVINQEQYRAKADKARAQLKKDEAQALKAKRDLERIRPLYEQNAASQLDLDNAIAAFETAEASVAMSQADLDQAEQELGYTIVRSPLAGHISERHVDLGTLVGPGAKSLLATVVKSDTVLVDFSMTALDYLKSKERNVELGRKDSTRSWQPNITITLADNTVYPFKGLVDFAEPQVDPRTGTFS
;
A
#
# COMPACT_ATOMS: atom_id res chain seq x y z
N PHE A 1 -57.67 22.69 -89.82
CA PHE A 1 -57.81 22.43 -88.36
C PHE A 1 -56.81 21.35 -87.95
N ILE A 2 -55.77 21.72 -87.30
CA ILE A 2 -54.72 20.82 -86.76
C ILE A 2 -55.04 20.65 -85.27
N VAL A 3 -55.46 19.49 -84.84
CA VAL A 3 -55.65 19.13 -83.47
C VAL A 3 -54.37 18.56 -82.94
N SER A 4 -53.63 19.34 -82.13
CA SER A 4 -52.49 18.88 -81.39
C SER A 4 -52.92 18.01 -80.20
N ARG A 5 -52.58 16.71 -80.25
CA ARG A 5 -52.74 15.79 -79.12
C ARG A 5 -51.60 16.06 -78.19
N ARG A 6 -51.86 16.60 -76.99
CA ARG A 6 -50.92 16.63 -75.85
C ARG A 6 -50.85 15.21 -75.28
N SER A 7 -49.63 14.61 -75.38
CA SER A 7 -49.29 13.40 -74.63
C SER A 7 -49.21 13.73 -73.14
N ALA A 8 -50.05 13.16 -72.35
CA ALA A 8 -49.88 13.24 -70.88
C ALA A 8 -48.68 12.33 -70.51
N HIS A 9 -47.66 12.92 -70.02
CA HIS A 9 -46.57 12.22 -69.34
C HIS A 9 -47.16 11.60 -68.06
N GLN A 10 -47.38 10.30 -68.09
CA GLN A 10 -47.63 9.50 -66.84
C GLN A 10 -46.32 9.54 -66.05
N GLN A 11 -46.34 10.27 -64.95
CA GLN A 11 -45.27 10.28 -63.96
C GLN A 11 -45.37 8.92 -63.23
N GLU A 12 -44.44 8.00 -63.49
CA GLU A 12 -44.33 6.74 -62.76
C GLU A 12 -44.01 7.11 -61.30
N SER A 13 -44.85 6.65 -60.39
CA SER A 13 -44.63 6.81 -58.94
C SER A 13 -43.37 6.05 -58.53
N PRO A 14 -42.44 6.68 -57.78
CA PRO A 14 -41.24 5.99 -57.31
C PRO A 14 -41.58 4.79 -56.47
N ILE A 15 -40.97 3.65 -56.78
CA ILE A 15 -41.09 2.43 -55.98
C ILE A 15 -40.18 2.63 -54.75
N VAL A 16 -40.78 2.65 -53.58
CA VAL A 16 -40.04 2.73 -52.30
C VAL A 16 -40.14 1.37 -51.61
N ALA A 17 -39.00 0.87 -51.16
CA ALA A 17 -38.95 -0.31 -50.30
C ALA A 17 -39.32 0.12 -48.85
N ILE A 18 -40.27 -0.57 -48.27
CA ILE A 18 -40.68 -0.34 -46.88
C ILE A 18 -40.22 -1.56 -46.09
N GLU A 19 -39.36 -1.35 -45.11
CA GLU A 19 -39.00 -2.35 -44.12
C GLU A 19 -39.73 -2.03 -42.79
N PRO A 20 -40.21 -3.06 -42.07
CA PRO A 20 -40.81 -2.87 -40.76
C PRO A 20 -39.73 -2.38 -39.77
N VAL A 21 -40.04 -1.38 -38.97
CA VAL A 21 -39.16 -0.91 -37.88
C VAL A 21 -39.18 -1.96 -36.77
N THR A 22 -38.05 -2.62 -36.57
CA THR A 22 -37.83 -3.52 -35.43
C THR A 22 -37.30 -2.72 -34.24
N ARG A 23 -37.77 -3.03 -33.05
CA ARG A 23 -37.29 -2.44 -31.81
C ARG A 23 -36.34 -3.45 -31.17
N GLU A 24 -35.05 -3.15 -31.14
CA GLU A 24 -34.03 -3.98 -30.52
C GLU A 24 -33.34 -3.18 -29.42
N ASP A 25 -32.90 -3.87 -28.35
CA ASP A 25 -32.06 -3.30 -27.32
C ASP A 25 -30.64 -3.22 -27.86
N VAL A 26 -30.13 -2.01 -28.01
CA VAL A 26 -28.76 -1.73 -28.48
C VAL A 26 -27.90 -1.35 -27.32
N GLU A 27 -26.77 -2.05 -27.11
CA GLU A 27 -25.75 -1.65 -26.15
C GLU A 27 -24.99 -0.47 -26.72
N ILE A 28 -24.92 0.62 -25.92
CA ILE A 28 -24.17 1.82 -26.27
C ILE A 28 -22.86 1.83 -25.50
N TYR A 29 -21.74 1.78 -26.22
CA TYR A 29 -20.41 1.83 -25.67
C TYR A 29 -19.84 3.26 -25.76
N GLY A 30 -19.14 3.69 -24.69
CA GLY A 30 -18.26 4.83 -24.72
C GLY A 30 -16.81 4.35 -24.82
N GLU A 31 -16.03 4.94 -25.70
CA GLU A 31 -14.60 4.66 -25.81
C GLU A 31 -13.80 5.77 -25.15
N TYR A 32 -12.88 5.40 -24.26
CA TYR A 32 -12.05 6.33 -23.51
C TYR A 32 -10.61 5.86 -23.53
N VAL A 33 -9.70 6.79 -23.65
CA VAL A 33 -8.26 6.51 -23.53
C VAL A 33 -7.91 6.44 -22.06
N GLY A 34 -7.35 5.29 -21.63
CA GLY A 34 -6.92 5.07 -20.26
C GLY A 34 -5.43 4.81 -20.13
N ARG A 35 -4.91 5.01 -18.92
CA ARG A 35 -3.55 4.67 -18.53
C ARG A 35 -3.58 3.55 -17.50
N ILE A 36 -2.86 2.46 -17.80
CA ILE A 36 -2.70 1.35 -16.88
C ILE A 36 -1.62 1.69 -15.87
N ARG A 37 -1.90 1.48 -14.58
CA ARG A 37 -0.93 1.55 -13.50
C ARG A 37 -1.07 0.36 -12.55
N ALA A 38 0.00 0.06 -11.84
CA ALA A 38 -0.05 -0.98 -10.81
C ALA A 38 -0.95 -0.58 -9.65
N GLN A 39 -1.61 -1.56 -9.04
CA GLN A 39 -2.46 -1.32 -7.87
C GLN A 39 -1.67 -0.80 -6.67
N GLN A 40 -0.49 -1.33 -6.45
CA GLN A 40 0.39 -0.91 -5.37
C GLN A 40 1.82 -0.77 -5.89
N PHE A 41 2.44 0.31 -5.48
CA PHE A 41 3.82 0.66 -5.76
C PHE A 41 4.46 1.07 -4.44
N VAL A 42 5.49 0.35 -4.01
CA VAL A 42 6.15 0.63 -2.74
C VAL A 42 7.65 0.72 -2.92
N GLU A 43 8.21 1.82 -2.48
CA GLU A 43 9.65 2.04 -2.41
C GLU A 43 10.25 1.34 -1.19
N VAL A 44 11.21 0.49 -1.42
CA VAL A 44 12.01 -0.17 -0.38
C VAL A 44 13.17 0.74 -0.04
N ARG A 45 13.15 1.27 1.18
CA ARG A 45 14.14 2.27 1.64
C ARG A 45 14.92 1.79 2.85
N ALA A 46 16.21 2.15 2.91
CA ALA A 46 17.04 1.94 4.11
C ALA A 46 16.55 2.85 5.25
N ARG A 47 16.38 2.25 6.45
CA ARG A 47 15.98 2.96 7.68
C ARG A 47 17.14 3.23 8.61
N VAL A 48 18.25 2.53 8.41
CA VAL A 48 19.49 2.66 9.20
C VAL A 48 20.68 2.86 8.27
N GLU A 49 21.71 3.48 8.78
CA GLU A 49 22.93 3.77 8.04
C GLU A 49 23.90 2.58 8.10
N GLY A 50 24.55 2.27 6.98
CA GLY A 50 25.55 1.23 6.90
C GLY A 50 25.88 0.84 5.47
N TYR A 51 26.92 0.02 5.31
CA TYR A 51 27.29 -0.50 4.01
C TYR A 51 26.37 -1.64 3.59
N LEU A 52 25.95 -1.62 2.33
CA LEU A 52 25.12 -2.68 1.75
C LEU A 52 25.99 -3.92 1.49
N GLU A 53 25.78 -5.01 2.24
CA GLU A 53 26.62 -6.21 2.16
C GLU A 53 26.06 -7.25 1.19
N GLN A 54 24.75 -7.45 1.17
CA GLN A 54 24.13 -8.51 0.39
C GLN A 54 22.85 -8.04 -0.29
N MET A 55 22.62 -8.60 -1.48
CA MET A 55 21.37 -8.55 -2.22
C MET A 55 20.91 -9.98 -2.47
N LEU A 56 19.71 -10.34 -2.05
CA LEU A 56 19.19 -11.70 -2.01
C LEU A 56 18.00 -11.92 -2.95
N PHE A 57 18.00 -11.23 -4.07
CA PHE A 57 17.00 -11.36 -5.14
C PHE A 57 17.64 -11.13 -6.50
N ALA A 58 16.97 -11.54 -7.56
CA ALA A 58 17.30 -11.14 -8.93
C ALA A 58 16.36 -10.02 -9.39
N GLU A 59 16.91 -9.04 -10.10
CA GLU A 59 16.15 -7.90 -10.60
C GLU A 59 15.03 -8.35 -11.57
N GLY A 60 13.88 -7.72 -11.52
CA GLY A 60 12.71 -8.07 -12.33
C GLY A 60 11.97 -9.33 -11.88
N THR A 61 12.42 -10.04 -10.84
CA THR A 61 11.77 -11.27 -10.38
C THR A 61 10.61 -10.98 -9.41
N TYR A 62 9.77 -12.00 -9.23
CA TYR A 62 8.71 -11.96 -8.23
C TYR A 62 9.25 -12.26 -6.84
N VAL A 63 8.91 -11.40 -5.87
CA VAL A 63 9.27 -11.54 -4.46
C VAL A 63 8.03 -11.70 -3.60
N THR A 64 8.16 -12.47 -2.51
CA THR A 64 7.06 -12.67 -1.55
C THR A 64 7.10 -11.61 -0.45
N LYS A 65 5.97 -11.38 0.19
CA LYS A 65 5.92 -10.51 1.38
C LYS A 65 6.84 -11.03 2.48
N ASN A 66 7.59 -10.14 3.13
CA ASN A 66 8.61 -10.42 4.16
C ASN A 66 9.86 -11.15 3.65
N GLN A 67 10.00 -11.42 2.35
CA GLN A 67 11.25 -11.94 1.79
C GLN A 67 12.38 -10.96 2.06
N VAL A 68 13.54 -11.48 2.47
CA VAL A 68 14.76 -10.66 2.65
C VAL A 68 15.26 -10.24 1.27
N LEU A 69 15.45 -8.93 1.11
CA LEU A 69 15.95 -8.32 -0.12
C LEU A 69 17.40 -7.88 0.00
N PHE A 70 17.69 -7.15 1.06
CA PHE A 70 19.04 -6.62 1.29
C PHE A 70 19.47 -6.84 2.73
N VAL A 71 20.78 -6.92 2.93
CA VAL A 71 21.42 -6.95 4.24
C VAL A 71 22.43 -5.79 4.32
N ILE A 72 22.22 -4.92 5.30
CA ILE A 72 23.13 -3.82 5.66
C ILE A 72 24.07 -4.34 6.75
N ASN A 73 25.32 -3.88 6.81
CA ASN A 73 26.30 -4.29 7.81
C ASN A 73 25.71 -4.23 9.24
N GLN A 74 25.77 -5.37 9.93
CA GLN A 74 25.11 -5.57 11.22
C GLN A 74 26.01 -5.41 12.43
N GLU A 75 27.33 -5.36 12.23
CA GLU A 75 28.31 -5.47 13.32
C GLU A 75 28.06 -4.46 14.44
N GLN A 76 27.96 -3.17 14.08
CA GLN A 76 27.74 -2.11 15.05
C GLN A 76 26.38 -2.22 15.77
N TYR A 77 25.35 -2.67 15.08
CA TYR A 77 23.99 -2.81 15.64
C TYR A 77 23.89 -4.03 16.56
N ARG A 78 24.58 -5.14 16.23
CA ARG A 78 24.70 -6.30 17.12
C ARG A 78 25.43 -5.92 18.40
N ALA A 79 26.58 -5.25 18.28
CA ALA A 79 27.32 -4.79 19.45
C ALA A 79 26.49 -3.85 20.35
N LYS A 80 25.68 -2.95 19.75
CA LYS A 80 24.78 -2.06 20.47
C LYS A 80 23.69 -2.84 21.21
N ALA A 81 23.04 -3.81 20.55
CA ALA A 81 22.02 -4.67 21.16
C ALA A 81 22.59 -5.54 22.28
N ASP A 82 23.78 -6.13 22.09
CA ASP A 82 24.44 -6.92 23.12
C ASP A 82 24.84 -6.11 24.34
N LYS A 83 25.30 -4.85 24.16
CA LYS A 83 25.57 -3.91 25.23
C LYS A 83 24.29 -3.58 26.02
N ALA A 84 23.20 -3.26 25.34
CA ALA A 84 21.92 -2.97 25.98
C ALA A 84 21.39 -4.18 26.76
N ARG A 85 21.50 -5.39 26.19
CA ARG A 85 21.13 -6.65 26.84
C ARG A 85 21.94 -6.93 28.11
N ALA A 86 23.23 -6.61 28.09
CA ALA A 86 24.10 -6.73 29.25
C ALA A 86 23.72 -5.72 30.36
N GLN A 87 23.34 -4.50 29.97
CA GLN A 87 22.87 -3.48 30.90
C GLN A 87 21.56 -3.90 31.57
N LEU A 88 20.59 -4.40 30.79
CA LEU A 88 19.33 -4.92 31.33
C LEU A 88 19.57 -6.01 32.38
N LYS A 89 20.40 -7.01 32.07
CA LYS A 89 20.77 -8.07 33.04
C LYS A 89 21.37 -7.54 34.33
N LYS A 90 22.18 -6.49 34.25
CA LYS A 90 22.74 -5.82 35.43
C LYS A 90 21.64 -5.18 36.28
N ASP A 91 20.71 -4.46 35.64
CA ASP A 91 19.65 -3.74 36.34
C ASP A 91 18.60 -4.71 36.91
N GLU A 92 18.30 -5.81 36.22
CA GLU A 92 17.49 -6.92 36.73
C GLU A 92 18.11 -7.54 38.00
N ALA A 93 19.43 -7.76 38.01
CA ALA A 93 20.13 -8.27 39.19
C ALA A 93 20.05 -7.30 40.36
N GLN A 94 20.15 -5.98 40.09
CA GLN A 94 20.00 -4.94 41.09
C GLN A 94 18.59 -4.87 41.66
N ALA A 95 17.56 -4.95 40.83
CA ALA A 95 16.17 -4.99 41.21
C ALA A 95 15.86 -6.23 42.06
N LEU A 96 16.38 -7.40 41.64
CA LEU A 96 16.23 -8.65 42.44
C LEU A 96 16.89 -8.53 43.82
N LYS A 97 18.04 -7.88 43.90
CA LYS A 97 18.68 -7.60 45.21
C LYS A 97 17.78 -6.69 46.04
N ALA A 98 17.33 -5.58 45.54
CA ALA A 98 16.47 -4.63 46.26
C ALA A 98 15.15 -5.28 46.71
N LYS A 99 14.57 -6.11 45.88
CA LYS A 99 13.37 -6.90 46.19
C LYS A 99 13.60 -7.82 47.38
N ARG A 100 14.73 -8.57 47.38
CA ARG A 100 15.07 -9.47 48.50
C ARG A 100 15.32 -8.72 49.78
N ASP A 101 15.92 -7.52 49.72
CA ASP A 101 16.16 -6.66 50.86
C ASP A 101 14.83 -6.16 51.45
N LEU A 102 13.89 -5.72 50.59
CA LEU A 102 12.55 -5.31 50.99
C LEU A 102 11.79 -6.47 51.63
N GLU A 103 11.81 -7.65 50.99
CA GLU A 103 11.17 -8.89 51.52
C GLU A 103 11.71 -9.31 52.88
N ARG A 104 12.97 -8.94 53.22
CA ARG A 104 13.58 -9.22 54.50
C ARG A 104 13.23 -8.15 55.55
N ILE A 105 13.18 -6.88 55.16
CA ILE A 105 12.93 -5.75 56.09
C ILE A 105 11.44 -5.69 56.46
N ARG A 106 10.53 -5.95 55.57
CA ARG A 106 9.08 -5.86 55.81
C ARG A 106 8.62 -6.66 57.03
N PRO A 107 8.93 -7.98 57.20
CA PRO A 107 8.49 -8.75 58.37
C PRO A 107 9.22 -8.28 59.64
N LEU A 108 10.44 -7.78 59.59
CA LEU A 108 11.12 -7.23 60.74
C LEU A 108 10.44 -5.95 61.26
N TYR A 109 9.98 -5.09 60.37
CA TYR A 109 9.17 -3.94 60.71
C TYR A 109 7.85 -4.32 61.38
N GLU A 110 7.13 -5.33 60.84
CA GLU A 110 5.89 -5.86 61.42
C GLU A 110 6.08 -6.42 62.84
N GLN A 111 7.29 -6.92 63.14
CA GLN A 111 7.68 -7.42 64.47
C GLN A 111 8.30 -6.32 65.33
N ASN A 112 8.27 -5.04 64.96
CA ASN A 112 8.93 -3.90 65.64
C ASN A 112 10.47 -4.04 65.76
N ALA A 113 11.11 -4.85 64.92
CA ALA A 113 12.56 -5.07 64.89
C ALA A 113 13.30 -4.26 63.87
N ALA A 114 12.60 -3.48 63.01
CA ALA A 114 13.15 -2.47 62.08
C ALA A 114 12.37 -1.16 62.18
N SER A 115 13.01 -0.02 61.79
CA SER A 115 12.35 1.28 61.83
C SER A 115 11.50 1.53 60.58
N GLN A 116 10.52 2.46 60.64
CA GLN A 116 9.76 2.93 59.49
C GLN A 116 10.67 3.46 58.38
N LEU A 117 11.76 4.18 58.75
CA LEU A 117 12.76 4.70 57.83
C LEU A 117 13.44 3.59 57.02
N ASP A 118 13.76 2.45 57.68
CA ASP A 118 14.40 1.32 56.99
C ASP A 118 13.44 0.69 55.96
N LEU A 119 12.16 0.58 56.30
CA LEU A 119 11.13 0.07 55.37
C LEU A 119 10.96 1.02 54.20
N ASP A 120 10.80 2.32 54.45
CA ASP A 120 10.60 3.33 53.41
C ASP A 120 11.82 3.39 52.46
N ASN A 121 13.05 3.30 52.99
CA ASN A 121 14.27 3.22 52.19
C ASN A 121 14.32 1.97 51.33
N ALA A 122 13.90 0.81 51.85
CA ALA A 122 13.86 -0.45 51.10
C ALA A 122 12.81 -0.43 49.98
N ILE A 123 11.64 0.16 50.21
CA ILE A 123 10.61 0.39 49.19
C ILE A 123 11.14 1.28 48.10
N ALA A 124 11.67 2.47 48.43
CA ALA A 124 12.21 3.42 47.49
C ALA A 124 13.37 2.84 46.67
N ALA A 125 14.26 2.04 47.28
CA ALA A 125 15.32 1.34 46.57
C ALA A 125 14.81 0.32 45.57
N PHE A 126 13.77 -0.41 45.91
CA PHE A 126 13.13 -1.39 44.99
C PHE A 126 12.44 -0.68 43.85
N GLU A 127 11.63 0.33 44.13
CA GLU A 127 10.94 1.12 43.08
C GLU A 127 11.92 1.79 42.11
N THR A 128 13.03 2.33 42.65
CA THR A 128 14.08 2.92 41.81
C THR A 128 14.75 1.87 40.91
N ALA A 129 15.04 0.68 41.45
CA ALA A 129 15.65 -0.40 40.69
C ALA A 129 14.69 -0.96 39.62
N GLU A 130 13.41 -1.06 39.93
CA GLU A 130 12.36 -1.48 38.98
C GLU A 130 12.22 -0.47 37.83
N ALA A 131 12.25 0.83 38.13
CA ALA A 131 12.26 1.87 37.09
C ALA A 131 13.52 1.79 36.21
N SER A 132 14.69 1.44 36.76
CA SER A 132 15.93 1.24 36.00
C SER A 132 15.82 0.04 35.05
N VAL A 133 15.19 -1.06 35.46
CA VAL A 133 14.91 -2.21 34.59
C VAL A 133 14.01 -1.80 33.43
N ALA A 134 12.94 -1.05 33.68
CA ALA A 134 12.04 -0.59 32.63
C ALA A 134 12.76 0.31 31.62
N MET A 135 13.67 1.15 32.06
CA MET A 135 14.49 2.01 31.20
C MET A 135 15.45 1.18 30.32
N SER A 136 16.22 0.26 30.93
CA SER A 136 17.17 -0.58 30.18
C SER A 136 16.47 -1.60 29.25
N GLN A 137 15.25 -2.01 29.56
CA GLN A 137 14.41 -2.81 28.64
C GLN A 137 14.05 -1.98 27.40
N ALA A 138 13.61 -0.72 27.56
CA ALA A 138 13.31 0.17 26.45
C ALA A 138 14.54 0.45 25.55
N ASP A 139 15.71 0.61 26.17
CA ASP A 139 16.98 0.77 25.45
C ASP A 139 17.33 -0.48 24.63
N LEU A 140 17.10 -1.67 25.18
CA LEU A 140 17.29 -2.95 24.47
C LEU A 140 16.32 -3.06 23.29
N ASP A 141 15.04 -2.79 23.49
CA ASP A 141 14.01 -2.86 22.46
C ASP A 141 14.36 -1.92 21.29
N GLN A 142 14.84 -0.71 21.58
CA GLN A 142 15.29 0.22 20.56
C GLN A 142 16.51 -0.32 19.79
N ALA A 143 17.50 -0.87 20.47
CA ALA A 143 18.70 -1.43 19.83
C ALA A 143 18.39 -2.65 18.97
N GLU A 144 17.47 -3.54 19.40
CA GLU A 144 17.01 -4.69 18.63
C GLU A 144 16.17 -4.26 17.42
N GLN A 145 15.38 -3.21 17.54
CA GLN A 145 14.65 -2.64 16.41
C GLN A 145 15.61 -2.06 15.35
N GLU A 146 16.63 -1.33 15.75
CA GLU A 146 17.66 -0.82 14.85
C GLU A 146 18.41 -1.97 14.15
N LEU A 147 18.76 -3.02 14.88
CA LEU A 147 19.34 -4.25 14.32
C LEU A 147 18.37 -4.92 13.33
N GLY A 148 17.09 -4.96 13.64
CA GLY A 148 16.06 -5.48 12.74
C GLY A 148 15.97 -4.72 11.42
N TYR A 149 16.19 -3.41 11.42
CA TYR A 149 16.18 -2.58 10.21
C TYR A 149 17.38 -2.80 9.29
N THR A 150 18.45 -3.46 9.75
CA THR A 150 19.56 -3.85 8.89
C THR A 150 19.19 -4.96 7.90
N ILE A 151 18.14 -5.73 8.17
CA ILE A 151 17.59 -6.74 7.28
C ILE A 151 16.38 -6.15 6.57
N VAL A 152 16.59 -5.67 5.35
CA VAL A 152 15.55 -5.04 4.56
C VAL A 152 14.70 -6.11 3.88
N ARG A 153 13.38 -6.08 4.15
CA ARG A 153 12.41 -7.05 3.65
C ARG A 153 11.38 -6.40 2.75
N SER A 154 10.81 -7.21 1.85
CA SER A 154 9.70 -6.76 1.01
C SER A 154 8.43 -6.49 1.85
N PRO A 155 7.83 -5.30 1.74
CA PRO A 155 6.59 -4.99 2.44
C PRO A 155 5.36 -5.67 1.82
N LEU A 156 5.44 -6.06 0.54
CA LEU A 156 4.35 -6.71 -0.21
C LEU A 156 4.91 -7.80 -1.15
N ALA A 157 4.04 -8.64 -1.66
CA ALA A 157 4.36 -9.58 -2.73
C ALA A 157 4.17 -8.89 -4.08
N GLY A 158 5.11 -9.06 -5.01
CA GLY A 158 5.07 -8.44 -6.33
C GLY A 158 6.38 -8.54 -7.08
N HIS A 159 6.50 -7.87 -8.22
CA HIS A 159 7.74 -7.79 -8.99
C HIS A 159 8.64 -6.69 -8.45
N ILE A 160 9.89 -7.04 -8.19
CA ILE A 160 10.91 -6.08 -7.76
C ILE A 160 11.58 -5.46 -8.99
N SER A 161 11.81 -4.14 -8.93
CA SER A 161 12.56 -3.42 -9.98
C SER A 161 14.06 -3.70 -9.93
N GLU A 162 14.80 -3.00 -10.76
CA GLU A 162 16.25 -2.89 -10.63
C GLU A 162 16.65 -2.24 -9.29
N ARG A 163 17.87 -2.50 -8.82
CA ARG A 163 18.45 -1.83 -7.66
C ARG A 163 18.84 -0.39 -8.00
N HIS A 164 18.68 0.49 -7.04
CA HIS A 164 19.11 1.89 -7.15
C HIS A 164 20.48 2.14 -6.53
N VAL A 165 21.06 1.14 -5.84
CA VAL A 165 22.35 1.22 -5.15
C VAL A 165 23.12 -0.08 -5.34
N ASP A 166 24.45 0.03 -5.45
CA ASP A 166 25.34 -1.12 -5.58
C ASP A 166 25.80 -1.66 -4.23
N LEU A 167 26.21 -2.95 -4.21
CA LEU A 167 26.84 -3.58 -3.05
C LEU A 167 28.12 -2.80 -2.66
N GLY A 168 28.34 -2.67 -1.37
CA GLY A 168 29.44 -1.88 -0.82
C GLY A 168 29.17 -0.35 -0.73
N THR A 169 28.00 0.12 -1.19
CA THR A 169 27.61 1.52 -1.06
C THR A 169 27.12 1.79 0.37
N LEU A 170 27.48 2.95 0.91
CA LEU A 170 26.91 3.45 2.16
C LEU A 170 25.48 3.93 1.89
N VAL A 171 24.52 3.31 2.55
CA VAL A 171 23.09 3.64 2.49
C VAL A 171 22.62 4.15 3.85
N GLY A 172 21.45 4.83 3.89
CA GLY A 172 20.93 5.33 5.14
C GLY A 172 19.70 6.23 4.94
N PRO A 173 19.12 6.76 6.01
CA PRO A 173 18.02 7.70 5.93
C PRO A 173 18.43 8.96 5.12
N GLY A 174 17.62 9.35 4.11
CA GLY A 174 17.90 10.54 3.29
C GLY A 174 18.04 10.22 1.80
N ALA A 175 18.93 10.91 1.10
CA ALA A 175 19.04 10.87 -0.37
C ALA A 175 19.38 9.47 -0.94
N LYS A 176 20.18 8.70 -0.22
CA LYS A 176 20.56 7.31 -0.60
C LYS A 176 19.73 6.24 0.12
N SER A 177 18.51 6.55 0.48
CA SER A 177 17.63 5.59 1.18
C SER A 177 16.94 4.61 0.24
N LEU A 178 16.66 5.00 -1.01
CA LEU A 178 15.95 4.17 -1.99
C LEU A 178 16.86 3.04 -2.47
N LEU A 179 16.45 1.80 -2.19
CA LEU A 179 17.19 0.59 -2.56
C LEU A 179 16.61 -0.08 -3.79
N ALA A 180 15.30 -0.28 -3.81
CA ALA A 180 14.55 -0.88 -4.92
C ALA A 180 13.08 -0.48 -4.82
N THR A 181 12.30 -0.87 -5.82
CA THR A 181 10.86 -0.69 -5.83
C THR A 181 10.16 -2.03 -5.99
N VAL A 182 9.09 -2.28 -5.25
CA VAL A 182 8.26 -3.47 -5.44
C VAL A 182 6.89 -3.05 -5.93
N VAL A 183 6.46 -3.68 -7.01
CA VAL A 183 5.23 -3.36 -7.74
C VAL A 183 4.31 -4.57 -7.71
N LYS A 184 3.10 -4.38 -7.19
CA LYS A 184 2.05 -5.39 -7.24
C LYS A 184 1.35 -5.30 -8.59
N SER A 185 1.52 -6.31 -9.44
CA SER A 185 1.05 -6.35 -10.83
C SER A 185 0.00 -7.43 -11.11
N ASP A 186 -0.45 -8.16 -10.09
CA ASP A 186 -1.52 -9.15 -10.20
C ASP A 186 -2.91 -8.50 -10.45
N THR A 187 -3.08 -7.27 -9.99
CA THR A 187 -4.24 -6.43 -10.25
C THR A 187 -3.74 -5.07 -10.73
N VAL A 188 -4.32 -4.57 -11.80
CA VAL A 188 -3.99 -3.26 -12.36
C VAL A 188 -5.17 -2.32 -12.22
N LEU A 189 -4.87 -1.04 -12.09
CA LEU A 189 -5.84 0.05 -12.15
C LEU A 189 -5.72 0.71 -13.52
N VAL A 190 -6.85 1.11 -14.07
CA VAL A 190 -6.91 1.86 -15.33
C VAL A 190 -7.56 3.19 -15.03
N ASP A 191 -6.76 4.25 -15.08
CA ASP A 191 -7.25 5.61 -14.94
C ASP A 191 -7.65 6.11 -16.32
N PHE A 192 -8.89 6.52 -16.47
CA PHE A 192 -9.39 7.10 -17.72
C PHE A 192 -10.23 8.34 -17.41
N SER A 193 -10.24 9.28 -18.33
CA SER A 193 -10.99 10.53 -18.17
C SER A 193 -12.19 10.56 -19.10
N MET A 194 -13.34 10.98 -18.58
CA MET A 194 -14.56 11.17 -19.35
C MET A 194 -15.01 12.63 -19.30
N THR A 195 -15.71 13.09 -20.34
CA THR A 195 -16.26 14.44 -20.34
C THR A 195 -17.39 14.60 -19.32
N ALA A 196 -17.61 15.82 -18.84
CA ALA A 196 -18.72 16.10 -17.91
C ALA A 196 -20.07 15.71 -18.50
N LEU A 197 -20.25 15.84 -19.82
CA LEU A 197 -21.47 15.47 -20.52
C LEU A 197 -21.68 13.95 -20.49
N ASP A 198 -20.64 13.16 -20.75
CA ASP A 198 -20.71 11.70 -20.75
C ASP A 198 -20.94 11.16 -19.34
N TYR A 199 -20.31 11.79 -18.34
CA TYR A 199 -20.57 11.48 -16.92
C TYR A 199 -22.03 11.70 -16.54
N LEU A 200 -22.63 12.84 -16.92
CA LEU A 200 -24.04 13.13 -16.65
C LEU A 200 -24.98 12.15 -17.37
N LYS A 201 -24.71 11.84 -18.63
CA LYS A 201 -25.47 10.83 -19.38
C LYS A 201 -25.37 9.43 -18.74
N SER A 202 -24.20 9.05 -18.23
CA SER A 202 -24.01 7.79 -17.51
C SER A 202 -24.80 7.76 -16.21
N LYS A 203 -24.83 8.87 -15.48
CA LYS A 203 -25.58 9.02 -14.24
C LYS A 203 -27.10 8.96 -14.48
N GLU A 204 -27.62 9.62 -15.52
CA GLU A 204 -29.02 9.55 -15.92
C GLU A 204 -29.48 8.14 -16.31
N ARG A 205 -28.57 7.31 -16.83
CA ARG A 205 -28.82 5.90 -17.19
C ARG A 205 -28.72 4.93 -16.02
N ASN A 206 -28.71 5.40 -14.76
CA ASN A 206 -28.57 4.59 -13.55
C ASN A 206 -27.26 3.80 -13.43
N VAL A 207 -26.19 4.22 -14.08
CA VAL A 207 -24.85 3.74 -13.79
C VAL A 207 -24.34 4.52 -12.56
N GLU A 208 -24.70 4.08 -11.36
CA GLU A 208 -24.14 4.63 -10.12
C GLU A 208 -22.69 4.16 -9.99
N LEU A 209 -21.77 5.01 -10.43
CA LEU A 209 -20.34 4.80 -10.27
C LEU A 209 -19.99 4.82 -8.77
N GLY A 210 -19.40 3.74 -8.27
CA GLY A 210 -18.81 3.69 -6.94
C GLY A 210 -19.75 3.39 -5.76
N ARG A 211 -21.03 3.15 -5.92
CA ARG A 211 -21.88 2.63 -4.85
C ARG A 211 -21.81 1.11 -4.78
N LYS A 212 -21.30 0.58 -3.68
CA LYS A 212 -21.46 -0.83 -3.31
C LYS A 212 -22.93 -1.07 -2.93
N ASP A 213 -23.74 -1.36 -3.90
CA ASP A 213 -25.09 -1.86 -3.66
C ASP A 213 -24.97 -3.37 -3.39
N SER A 214 -25.22 -3.78 -2.16
CA SER A 214 -25.13 -5.18 -1.72
C SER A 214 -26.17 -6.09 -2.38
N THR A 215 -27.12 -5.52 -3.13
CA THR A 215 -28.22 -6.25 -3.80
C THR A 215 -28.02 -6.44 -5.30
N ARG A 216 -27.02 -5.76 -5.91
CA ARG A 216 -26.68 -5.94 -7.32
C ARG A 216 -25.38 -6.71 -7.45
N SER A 217 -25.42 -7.86 -8.10
CA SER A 217 -24.22 -8.56 -8.58
C SER A 217 -23.49 -7.61 -9.57
N TRP A 218 -22.38 -7.04 -9.16
CA TRP A 218 -21.53 -6.23 -10.02
C TRP A 218 -21.04 -7.09 -11.18
N GLN A 219 -21.58 -6.85 -12.36
CA GLN A 219 -21.03 -7.44 -13.57
C GLN A 219 -19.92 -6.52 -14.10
N PRO A 220 -18.78 -7.08 -14.51
CA PRO A 220 -17.72 -6.32 -15.14
C PRO A 220 -18.23 -5.65 -16.42
N ASN A 221 -18.22 -4.32 -16.46
CA ASN A 221 -18.80 -3.55 -17.56
C ASN A 221 -17.74 -2.89 -18.45
N ILE A 222 -16.45 -2.94 -18.08
CA ILE A 222 -15.38 -2.31 -18.84
C ILE A 222 -14.56 -3.36 -19.56
N THR A 223 -14.43 -3.20 -20.87
CA THR A 223 -13.52 -3.97 -21.70
C THR A 223 -12.31 -3.11 -22.05
N ILE A 224 -11.11 -3.65 -21.92
CA ILE A 224 -9.85 -2.94 -22.21
C ILE A 224 -9.31 -3.45 -23.53
N THR A 225 -9.07 -2.55 -24.47
CA THR A 225 -8.35 -2.84 -25.70
C THR A 225 -6.93 -2.31 -25.57
N LEU A 226 -5.93 -3.16 -25.77
CA LEU A 226 -4.53 -2.80 -25.68
C LEU A 226 -4.06 -2.04 -26.92
N ALA A 227 -2.86 -1.46 -26.85
CA ALA A 227 -2.29 -0.65 -27.95
C ALA A 227 -2.05 -1.44 -29.26
N ASP A 228 -1.99 -2.76 -29.19
CA ASP A 228 -1.89 -3.68 -30.33
C ASP A 228 -3.26 -4.10 -30.90
N ASN A 229 -4.36 -3.45 -30.46
CA ASN A 229 -5.75 -3.78 -30.75
C ASN A 229 -6.23 -5.15 -30.23
N THR A 230 -5.48 -5.81 -29.36
CA THR A 230 -5.97 -7.01 -28.69
C THR A 230 -6.89 -6.64 -27.52
N VAL A 231 -7.96 -7.44 -27.35
CA VAL A 231 -8.89 -7.26 -26.22
C VAL A 231 -8.35 -8.00 -25.01
N TYR A 232 -8.20 -7.28 -23.91
CA TYR A 232 -7.77 -7.89 -22.64
C TYR A 232 -8.81 -8.90 -22.14
N PRO A 233 -8.42 -10.14 -21.78
CA PRO A 233 -9.37 -11.23 -21.54
C PRO A 233 -10.23 -11.05 -20.28
N PHE A 234 -9.84 -10.14 -19.39
CA PHE A 234 -10.58 -9.88 -18.16
C PHE A 234 -11.33 -8.55 -18.27
N LYS A 235 -12.56 -8.53 -17.78
CA LYS A 235 -13.37 -7.32 -17.71
C LYS A 235 -13.05 -6.54 -16.44
N GLY A 236 -13.08 -5.22 -16.53
CA GLY A 236 -12.86 -4.31 -15.42
C GLY A 236 -14.17 -3.88 -14.74
N LEU A 237 -14.03 -3.46 -13.48
CA LEU A 237 -15.07 -2.80 -12.69
C LEU A 237 -14.69 -1.34 -12.49
N VAL A 238 -15.67 -0.44 -12.47
CA VAL A 238 -15.43 0.94 -12.04
C VAL A 238 -15.34 0.94 -10.53
N ASP A 239 -14.20 1.38 -9.99
CA ASP A 239 -13.95 1.43 -8.56
C ASP A 239 -14.46 2.75 -7.96
N PHE A 240 -14.06 3.87 -8.54
CA PHE A 240 -14.54 5.19 -8.15
C PHE A 240 -14.40 6.20 -9.30
N ALA A 241 -15.10 7.33 -9.18
CA ALA A 241 -14.89 8.50 -10.01
C ALA A 241 -14.50 9.68 -9.10
N GLU A 242 -13.49 10.44 -9.49
CA GLU A 242 -13.15 11.65 -8.76
C GLU A 242 -14.35 12.62 -8.77
N PRO A 243 -14.73 13.18 -7.60
CA PRO A 243 -15.88 14.10 -7.52
C PRO A 243 -15.56 15.48 -8.10
N GLN A 244 -14.30 15.76 -8.42
CA GLN A 244 -13.83 17.06 -8.90
C GLN A 244 -13.53 17.00 -10.39
N VAL A 245 -14.03 18.00 -11.12
CA VAL A 245 -13.72 18.22 -12.52
C VAL A 245 -12.35 18.89 -12.63
N ASP A 246 -11.46 18.38 -13.48
CA ASP A 246 -10.22 19.11 -13.83
C ASP A 246 -10.61 20.40 -14.60
N PRO A 247 -10.33 21.59 -14.06
CA PRO A 247 -10.74 22.84 -14.68
C PRO A 247 -10.04 23.14 -16.02
N ARG A 248 -8.92 22.47 -16.32
CA ARG A 248 -8.19 22.65 -17.59
C ARG A 248 -8.77 21.83 -18.73
N THR A 249 -9.26 20.64 -18.42
CA THR A 249 -9.74 19.67 -19.41
C THR A 249 -11.26 19.54 -19.43
N GLY A 250 -11.94 19.95 -18.34
CA GLY A 250 -13.37 19.76 -18.17
C GLY A 250 -13.80 18.30 -18.04
N THR A 251 -12.88 17.42 -17.60
CA THR A 251 -13.10 15.97 -17.48
C THR A 251 -13.11 15.50 -16.04
N PHE A 252 -13.80 14.38 -15.80
CA PHE A 252 -13.72 13.56 -14.58
C PHE A 252 -12.74 12.40 -14.80
N SER A 253 -11.97 12.04 -13.79
CA SER A 253 -11.09 10.85 -13.79
C SER A 253 -11.65 9.77 -12.89
#